data_0a7b79ab950a65ca6d4c5eae90ea3891
#
_entry.id   0a7b79ab950a65ca6d4c5eae90ea3891
#
_cell.length_a   1.000
_cell.length_b   1.000
_cell.length_c   1.000
_cell.angle_alpha   90.00
_cell.angle_beta   90.00
_cell.angle_gamma   90.00
#
_symmetry.space_group_name_H-M   'P 1'
#
loop_
_entity.id
_entity.type
_entity.pdbx_description
1 polymer ?
#
loop_
_entity_poly.entity_id
_entity_poly.type
_entity_poly.pdbx_seq_one_letter_code
_entity_poly.pdbx_strand_id
1 'polypeptide(L)'
;MIKTLGIDCSHWQNDKSTPQKMDFKKAKEAGAQFVFIKVSERGGIDQDFIYNWQAAKDAGLPRGGYHFLRWDLSGLMQARIFCNILKDDPGELPPVADYEAPAAGSLYPSNALLMQFLEEVETSLSRRPIIYTSPGYWSTHGRNKTTGRFDAKWAYFPLWIAHYFKTMLPTTRPIVPEPWKSNTDWTFWQYSATGDGKKFGAESKGIDMNFFNGDMLDWTDYLQRLNPNSDPPPAPGGGSEKPPNTGDIPYLQAQIDLVASRVKGLEDWIKGYKS
;
A
#
# COMPACT_ATOMS: atom_id res chain seq x y z
N MET A 1 -5.46 18.58 -6.10
CA MET A 1 -6.19 17.41 -5.58
C MET A 1 -5.48 16.96 -4.31
N ILE A 2 -6.17 16.89 -3.18
CA ILE A 2 -5.61 16.41 -1.91
C ILE A 2 -5.50 14.89 -2.04
N LYS A 3 -4.28 14.35 -2.00
CA LYS A 3 -4.04 12.91 -2.04
C LYS A 3 -4.27 12.31 -0.65
N THR A 4 -4.78 11.10 -0.59
CA THR A 4 -4.95 10.38 0.67
C THR A 4 -3.60 9.99 1.24
N LEU A 5 -3.31 10.46 2.45
CA LEU A 5 -2.03 10.30 3.14
C LEU A 5 -1.98 8.96 3.88
N GLY A 6 -0.85 8.30 3.85
CA GLY A 6 -0.54 7.13 4.67
C GLY A 6 0.91 7.11 5.13
N ILE A 7 1.23 6.11 5.91
CA ILE A 7 2.57 5.86 6.41
C ILE A 7 2.96 4.40 6.20
N ASP A 8 4.24 4.08 6.29
CA ASP A 8 4.67 2.71 6.50
C ASP A 8 5.71 2.61 7.62
N CYS A 9 5.77 1.46 8.27
CA CYS A 9 6.60 1.25 9.44
C CYS A 9 7.06 -0.21 9.61
N SER A 10 8.11 -0.35 10.39
CA SER A 10 8.69 -1.61 10.85
C SER A 10 9.26 -1.42 12.26
N HIS A 11 10.06 -2.35 12.71
CA HIS A 11 10.83 -2.20 13.95
C HIS A 11 11.76 -0.97 13.97
N TRP A 12 12.07 -0.38 12.80
CA TRP A 12 12.92 0.82 12.72
C TRP A 12 12.27 2.09 13.28
N GLN A 13 10.95 2.11 13.44
CA GLN A 13 10.24 3.23 14.04
C GLN A 13 10.22 3.20 15.56
N ASN A 14 10.82 2.17 16.16
CA ASN A 14 10.90 1.94 17.60
C ASN A 14 12.36 1.89 18.06
N ASP A 15 12.67 2.53 19.20
CA ASP A 15 13.95 2.38 19.87
C ASP A 15 13.88 1.16 20.82
N LYS A 16 14.71 0.14 20.56
CA LYS A 16 14.75 -1.09 21.36
C LYS A 16 15.14 -0.87 22.82
N SER A 17 15.77 0.25 23.13
CA SER A 17 16.22 0.60 24.49
C SER A 17 15.11 1.17 25.35
N THR A 18 13.94 1.49 24.79
CA THR A 18 12.81 2.07 25.48
C THR A 18 11.59 1.14 25.46
N PRO A 19 10.68 1.22 26.44
CA PRO A 19 9.41 0.50 26.43
C PRO A 19 8.36 1.13 25.47
N GLN A 20 8.63 2.30 24.94
CA GLN A 20 7.72 3.00 24.04
C GLN A 20 7.54 2.24 22.73
N LYS A 21 6.35 2.34 22.16
CA LYS A 21 5.98 1.73 20.88
C LYS A 21 5.34 2.76 19.96
N MET A 22 5.17 2.40 18.70
CA MET A 22 4.45 3.22 17.73
C MET A 22 3.03 3.55 18.20
N ASP A 23 2.66 4.83 18.17
CA ASP A 23 1.32 5.33 18.53
C ASP A 23 0.49 5.60 17.27
N PHE A 24 -0.32 4.63 16.87
CA PHE A 24 -1.17 4.74 15.66
C PHE A 24 -2.38 5.68 15.84
N LYS A 25 -2.83 5.96 17.07
CA LYS A 25 -3.85 6.98 17.29
C LYS A 25 -3.31 8.35 16.93
N LYS A 26 -2.09 8.65 17.38
CA LYS A 26 -1.37 9.86 17.02
C LYS A 26 -1.10 9.96 15.51
N ALA A 27 -0.76 8.84 14.86
CA ALA A 27 -0.61 8.80 13.42
C ALA A 27 -1.92 9.19 12.69
N LYS A 28 -3.04 8.64 13.13
CA LYS A 28 -4.37 8.97 12.60
C LYS A 28 -4.74 10.44 12.82
N GLU A 29 -4.53 10.97 14.02
CA GLU A 29 -4.75 12.39 14.36
C GLU A 29 -3.87 13.31 13.49
N ALA A 30 -2.65 12.87 13.16
CA ALA A 30 -1.74 13.59 12.27
C ALA A 30 -2.16 13.54 10.79
N GLY A 31 -3.21 12.79 10.45
CA GLY A 31 -3.82 12.73 9.12
C GLY A 31 -3.58 11.45 8.33
N ALA A 32 -2.90 10.43 8.91
CA ALA A 32 -2.75 9.14 8.23
C ALA A 32 -4.12 8.45 8.09
N GLN A 33 -4.40 7.96 6.88
CA GLN A 33 -5.62 7.23 6.53
C GLN A 33 -5.38 5.73 6.35
N PHE A 34 -4.12 5.31 6.29
CA PHE A 34 -3.71 3.91 6.17
C PHE A 34 -2.26 3.72 6.63
N VAL A 35 -1.91 2.47 6.87
CA VAL A 35 -0.54 2.08 7.21
C VAL A 35 -0.16 0.77 6.52
N PHE A 36 1.08 0.71 5.99
CA PHE A 36 1.74 -0.55 5.67
C PHE A 36 2.72 -0.91 6.78
N ILE A 37 2.68 -2.19 7.22
CA ILE A 37 3.46 -2.67 8.38
C ILE A 37 4.32 -3.85 7.94
N LYS A 38 5.61 -3.82 8.26
CA LYS A 38 6.50 -4.95 8.03
C LYS A 38 6.02 -6.16 8.82
N VAL A 39 5.72 -7.24 8.11
CA VAL A 39 5.32 -8.51 8.72
C VAL A 39 6.53 -9.38 8.95
N SER A 40 7.37 -9.49 7.92
CA SER A 40 8.47 -10.44 7.93
C SER A 40 9.54 -10.09 6.90
N GLU A 41 10.70 -10.72 7.06
CA GLU A 41 11.83 -10.67 6.15
C GLU A 41 12.49 -12.05 6.11
N ARG A 42 12.83 -12.57 4.91
CA ARG A 42 13.42 -13.91 4.77
C ARG A 42 12.56 -14.98 5.47
N GLY A 43 13.01 -15.53 6.59
CA GLY A 43 12.31 -16.54 7.40
C GLY A 43 11.84 -16.05 8.77
N GLY A 44 12.03 -14.76 9.09
CA GLY A 44 11.74 -14.19 10.40
C GLY A 44 10.58 -13.19 10.38
N ILE A 45 9.86 -13.10 11.51
CA ILE A 45 8.83 -12.11 11.76
C ILE A 45 9.52 -10.81 12.21
N ASP A 46 9.01 -9.64 11.76
CA ASP A 46 9.46 -8.36 12.30
C ASP A 46 9.14 -8.28 13.79
N GLN A 47 10.10 -7.85 14.58
CA GLN A 47 10.00 -7.92 16.05
C GLN A 47 8.87 -7.08 16.65
N ASP A 48 8.43 -6.02 15.92
CA ASP A 48 7.34 -5.15 16.37
C ASP A 48 6.02 -5.44 15.66
N PHE A 49 6.00 -6.42 14.73
CA PHE A 49 4.83 -6.72 13.91
C PHE A 49 3.57 -6.95 14.74
N ILE A 50 3.63 -7.85 15.73
CA ILE A 50 2.45 -8.24 16.52
C ILE A 50 1.83 -7.02 17.21
N TYR A 51 2.67 -6.19 17.82
CA TYR A 51 2.21 -4.96 18.45
C TYR A 51 1.64 -3.98 17.44
N ASN A 52 2.42 -3.67 16.37
CA ASN A 52 2.03 -2.69 15.37
C ASN A 52 0.74 -3.09 14.66
N TRP A 53 0.56 -4.36 14.37
CA TRP A 53 -0.62 -4.89 13.71
C TRP A 53 -1.89 -4.68 14.53
N GLN A 54 -1.84 -5.05 15.82
CA GLN A 54 -2.97 -4.88 16.72
C GLN A 54 -3.23 -3.40 17.02
N ALA A 55 -2.21 -2.63 17.33
CA ALA A 55 -2.36 -1.21 17.69
C ALA A 55 -2.91 -0.36 16.53
N ALA A 56 -2.53 -0.65 15.29
CA ALA A 56 -3.10 0.00 14.11
C ALA A 56 -4.59 -0.37 13.91
N LYS A 57 -4.95 -1.64 14.15
CA LYS A 57 -6.36 -2.10 14.16
C LYS A 57 -7.18 -1.35 15.21
N ASP A 58 -6.67 -1.27 16.43
CA ASP A 58 -7.34 -0.58 17.56
C ASP A 58 -7.49 0.92 17.32
N ALA A 59 -6.57 1.53 16.56
CA ALA A 59 -6.68 2.90 16.10
C ALA A 59 -7.66 3.09 14.94
N GLY A 60 -8.13 1.98 14.33
CA GLY A 60 -9.01 2.00 13.16
C GLY A 60 -8.32 2.57 11.92
N LEU A 61 -7.03 2.26 11.73
CA LEU A 61 -6.29 2.51 10.51
C LEU A 61 -6.32 1.26 9.64
N PRO A 62 -6.80 1.33 8.38
CA PRO A 62 -6.64 0.26 7.42
C PRO A 62 -5.17 -0.15 7.27
N ARG A 63 -4.90 -1.47 7.36
CA ARG A 63 -3.56 -2.05 7.43
C ARG A 63 -3.25 -2.90 6.22
N GLY A 64 -2.03 -2.79 5.70
CA GLY A 64 -1.44 -3.73 4.76
C GLY A 64 -0.14 -4.29 5.31
N GLY A 65 0.07 -5.59 5.11
CA GLY A 65 1.32 -6.23 5.52
C GLY A 65 2.32 -6.29 4.37
N TYR A 66 3.60 -6.03 4.63
CA TYR A 66 4.65 -6.23 3.64
C TYR A 66 5.71 -7.22 4.08
N HIS A 67 6.28 -7.94 3.10
CA HIS A 67 7.41 -8.85 3.28
C HIS A 67 8.62 -8.33 2.51
N PHE A 68 9.73 -8.11 3.20
CA PHE A 68 11.01 -7.75 2.57
C PHE A 68 11.67 -8.99 1.97
N LEU A 69 11.76 -9.05 0.65
CA LEU A 69 12.27 -10.20 -0.07
C LEU A 69 13.78 -10.35 0.04
N ARG A 70 14.23 -11.56 0.35
CA ARG A 70 15.66 -11.90 0.42
C ARG A 70 16.01 -12.96 -0.62
N TRP A 71 17.22 -12.89 -1.15
CA TRP A 71 17.72 -13.75 -2.21
C TRP A 71 17.99 -15.20 -1.78
N ASP A 72 18.30 -15.42 -0.51
CA ASP A 72 18.84 -16.66 0.08
C ASP A 72 17.76 -17.63 0.60
N LEU A 73 16.50 -17.34 0.32
CA LEU A 73 15.36 -18.24 0.57
C LEU A 73 14.41 -18.16 -0.62
N SER A 74 13.84 -19.30 -1.06
CA SER A 74 12.92 -19.31 -2.21
C SER A 74 11.70 -18.40 -1.97
N GLY A 75 11.18 -17.80 -3.03
CA GLY A 75 9.99 -16.95 -2.95
C GLY A 75 8.79 -17.70 -2.38
N LEU A 76 8.63 -18.99 -2.74
CA LEU A 76 7.59 -19.85 -2.23
C LEU A 76 7.66 -20.00 -0.70
N MET A 77 8.85 -20.25 -0.14
CA MET A 77 9.01 -20.40 1.31
C MET A 77 8.78 -19.08 2.04
N GLN A 78 9.27 -17.97 1.51
CA GLN A 78 9.03 -16.64 2.07
C GLN A 78 7.53 -16.30 2.06
N ALA A 79 6.83 -16.60 0.98
CA ALA A 79 5.38 -16.40 0.87
C ALA A 79 4.60 -17.24 1.89
N ARG A 80 4.93 -18.51 2.04
CA ARG A 80 4.26 -19.41 3.02
C ARG A 80 4.44 -18.94 4.46
N ILE A 81 5.62 -18.45 4.83
CA ILE A 81 5.87 -17.85 6.14
C ILE A 81 5.00 -16.61 6.32
N PHE A 82 5.03 -15.70 5.36
CA PHE A 82 4.24 -14.48 5.37
C PHE A 82 2.73 -14.76 5.45
N CYS A 83 2.22 -15.66 4.61
CA CYS A 83 0.80 -16.03 4.60
C CYS A 83 0.36 -16.71 5.90
N ASN A 84 1.20 -17.59 6.47
CA ASN A 84 0.87 -18.24 7.74
C ASN A 84 0.75 -17.25 8.92
N ILE A 85 1.51 -16.15 8.87
CA ILE A 85 1.39 -15.07 9.87
C ILE A 85 0.07 -14.30 9.70
N LEU A 86 -0.37 -14.07 8.47
CA LEU A 86 -1.52 -13.22 8.15
C LEU A 86 -2.85 -13.98 7.95
N LYS A 87 -2.85 -15.32 7.94
CA LYS A 87 -4.01 -16.14 7.55
C LYS A 87 -5.31 -15.84 8.31
N ASP A 88 -5.20 -15.49 9.59
CA ASP A 88 -6.35 -15.27 10.47
C ASP A 88 -6.76 -13.78 10.54
N ASP A 89 -5.87 -12.87 10.18
CA ASP A 89 -6.12 -11.42 10.09
C ASP A 89 -5.24 -10.80 8.99
N PRO A 90 -5.66 -10.86 7.72
CA PRO A 90 -4.85 -10.39 6.59
C PRO A 90 -4.82 -8.86 6.44
N GLY A 91 -5.49 -8.13 7.32
CA GLY A 91 -5.66 -6.68 7.23
C GLY A 91 -6.68 -6.24 6.18
N GLU A 92 -6.83 -4.98 6.00
CA GLU A 92 -7.83 -4.35 5.13
C GLU A 92 -7.29 -4.05 3.73
N LEU A 93 -5.95 -3.89 3.61
CA LEU A 93 -5.25 -3.60 2.35
C LEU A 93 -4.63 -4.87 1.75
N PRO A 94 -4.26 -4.86 0.46
CA PRO A 94 -3.58 -5.98 -0.14
C PRO A 94 -2.21 -6.25 0.51
N PRO A 95 -1.76 -7.52 0.53
CA PRO A 95 -0.41 -7.88 0.94
C PRO A 95 0.62 -7.31 -0.04
N VAL A 96 1.86 -7.10 0.41
CA VAL A 96 2.91 -6.46 -0.38
C VAL A 96 4.17 -7.30 -0.45
N ALA A 97 4.70 -7.47 -1.66
CA ALA A 97 6.06 -7.92 -1.92
C ALA A 97 6.98 -6.70 -2.00
N ASP A 98 7.84 -6.55 -1.02
CA ASP A 98 8.86 -5.50 -0.99
C ASP A 98 10.09 -5.98 -1.75
N TYR A 99 10.17 -5.52 -3.02
CA TYR A 99 11.20 -5.89 -3.99
C TYR A 99 12.14 -4.70 -4.25
N GLU A 100 13.16 -4.59 -3.41
CA GLU A 100 14.12 -3.50 -3.44
C GLU A 100 15.56 -3.95 -3.13
N ALA A 101 16.48 -2.99 -3.12
CA ALA A 101 17.87 -3.26 -2.83
C ALA A 101 18.06 -3.72 -1.37
N PRO A 102 18.64 -4.90 -1.14
CA PRO A 102 19.01 -5.32 0.20
C PRO A 102 20.19 -4.49 0.72
N ALA A 103 20.57 -4.71 1.98
CA ALA A 103 21.75 -4.09 2.55
C ALA A 103 23.00 -4.29 1.66
N ALA A 104 23.89 -3.31 1.67
CA ALA A 104 25.12 -3.34 0.87
C ALA A 104 25.91 -4.65 1.07
N GLY A 105 26.39 -5.22 -0.05
CA GLY A 105 27.11 -6.50 -0.06
C GLY A 105 26.25 -7.75 -0.13
N SER A 106 24.92 -7.64 -0.07
CA SER A 106 24.01 -8.76 -0.27
C SER A 106 23.71 -8.98 -1.76
N LEU A 107 23.33 -10.22 -2.13
CA LEU A 107 22.80 -10.51 -3.46
C LEU A 107 21.34 -10.03 -3.55
N TYR A 108 20.88 -9.83 -4.78
CA TYR A 108 19.54 -9.33 -5.08
C TYR A 108 18.56 -10.50 -5.30
N PRO A 109 17.32 -10.43 -4.80
CA PRO A 109 16.30 -11.40 -5.16
C PRO A 109 16.01 -11.37 -6.67
N SER A 110 15.75 -12.54 -7.25
CA SER A 110 15.48 -12.67 -8.68
C SER A 110 14.01 -12.43 -9.02
N ASN A 111 13.72 -12.13 -10.29
CA ASN A 111 12.33 -12.04 -10.78
C ASN A 111 11.56 -13.36 -10.62
N ALA A 112 12.24 -14.50 -10.72
CA ALA A 112 11.63 -15.81 -10.49
C ALA A 112 11.20 -15.97 -9.02
N LEU A 113 12.05 -15.50 -8.08
CA LEU A 113 11.74 -15.49 -6.66
C LEU A 113 10.55 -14.57 -6.37
N LEU A 114 10.54 -13.36 -6.93
CA LEU A 114 9.43 -12.43 -6.81
C LEU A 114 8.12 -13.07 -7.30
N MET A 115 8.12 -13.70 -8.48
CA MET A 115 6.93 -14.33 -9.03
C MET A 115 6.43 -15.47 -8.15
N GLN A 116 7.31 -16.35 -7.67
CA GLN A 116 6.93 -17.41 -6.72
C GLN A 116 6.25 -16.87 -5.47
N PHE A 117 6.74 -15.73 -4.95
CA PHE A 117 6.15 -15.08 -3.79
C PHE A 117 4.74 -14.55 -4.11
N LEU A 118 4.60 -13.81 -5.21
CA LEU A 118 3.33 -13.20 -5.59
C LEU A 118 2.23 -14.23 -5.86
N GLU A 119 2.54 -15.28 -6.62
CA GLU A 119 1.60 -16.36 -6.98
C GLU A 119 1.14 -17.13 -5.72
N GLU A 120 2.05 -17.48 -4.81
CA GLU A 120 1.70 -18.17 -3.57
C GLU A 120 0.87 -17.27 -2.64
N VAL A 121 1.22 -15.99 -2.51
CA VAL A 121 0.45 -15.03 -1.69
C VAL A 121 -0.96 -14.86 -2.24
N GLU A 122 -1.12 -14.68 -3.57
CA GLU A 122 -2.44 -14.53 -4.18
C GLU A 122 -3.29 -15.79 -3.96
N THR A 123 -2.70 -16.96 -4.11
CA THR A 123 -3.39 -18.25 -3.88
C THR A 123 -3.77 -18.44 -2.41
N SER A 124 -2.84 -18.23 -1.49
CA SER A 124 -3.03 -18.54 -0.07
C SER A 124 -3.95 -17.56 0.66
N LEU A 125 -3.89 -16.27 0.31
CA LEU A 125 -4.70 -15.23 0.95
C LEU A 125 -5.93 -14.83 0.12
N SER A 126 -6.10 -15.37 -1.10
CA SER A 126 -7.14 -14.98 -2.06
C SER A 126 -7.19 -13.47 -2.30
N ARG A 127 -6.02 -12.82 -2.26
CA ARG A 127 -5.84 -11.37 -2.44
C ARG A 127 -4.67 -11.12 -3.36
N ARG A 128 -4.88 -10.32 -4.40
CA ARG A 128 -3.82 -9.92 -5.33
C ARG A 128 -2.79 -9.04 -4.60
N PRO A 129 -1.51 -9.48 -4.52
CA PRO A 129 -0.48 -8.70 -3.84
C PRO A 129 -0.05 -7.49 -4.67
N ILE A 130 0.52 -6.51 -3.99
CA ILE A 130 1.16 -5.31 -4.55
C ILE A 130 2.66 -5.59 -4.70
N ILE A 131 3.28 -5.04 -5.74
CA ILE A 131 4.74 -4.94 -5.84
C ILE A 131 5.16 -3.56 -5.32
N TYR A 132 5.96 -3.52 -4.25
CA TYR A 132 6.70 -2.32 -3.86
C TYR A 132 8.09 -2.35 -4.47
N THR A 133 8.51 -1.25 -5.07
CA THR A 133 9.84 -1.08 -5.67
C THR A 133 10.15 0.39 -5.94
N SER A 134 11.40 0.69 -6.32
CA SER A 134 11.79 2.00 -6.84
C SER A 134 12.03 1.97 -8.35
N PRO A 135 11.89 3.09 -9.08
CA PRO A 135 12.14 3.13 -10.53
C PRO A 135 13.56 2.69 -10.89
N GLY A 136 14.54 3.11 -10.09
CA GLY A 136 15.95 2.76 -10.32
C GLY A 136 16.23 1.27 -10.12
N TYR A 137 15.73 0.69 -9.04
CA TYR A 137 15.89 -0.73 -8.76
C TYR A 137 15.18 -1.59 -9.82
N TRP A 138 13.92 -1.27 -10.12
CA TRP A 138 13.14 -1.99 -11.11
C TRP A 138 13.76 -1.93 -12.50
N SER A 139 14.26 -0.78 -12.94
CA SER A 139 14.90 -0.63 -14.25
C SER A 139 16.07 -1.58 -14.46
N THR A 140 16.76 -1.93 -13.37
CA THR A 140 17.92 -2.83 -13.38
C THR A 140 17.53 -4.29 -13.15
N HIS A 141 16.63 -4.56 -12.21
CA HIS A 141 16.33 -5.91 -11.71
C HIS A 141 14.98 -6.47 -12.19
N GLY A 142 14.04 -5.63 -12.66
CA GLY A 142 12.73 -6.04 -13.17
C GLY A 142 12.76 -6.64 -14.59
N ARG A 143 13.87 -6.49 -15.32
CA ARG A 143 14.00 -7.02 -16.69
C ARG A 143 14.19 -8.53 -16.72
N ASN A 144 13.61 -9.16 -17.71
CA ASN A 144 13.90 -10.54 -18.05
C ASN A 144 15.36 -10.64 -18.53
N LYS A 145 16.17 -11.45 -17.87
CA LYS A 145 17.62 -11.56 -18.13
C LYS A 145 17.95 -12.09 -19.55
N THR A 146 17.05 -12.88 -20.14
CA THR A 146 17.23 -13.46 -21.46
C THR A 146 16.87 -12.48 -22.57
N THR A 147 15.75 -11.76 -22.43
CA THR A 147 15.23 -10.86 -23.48
C THR A 147 15.64 -9.41 -23.30
N GLY A 148 16.13 -9.02 -22.11
CA GLY A 148 16.42 -7.64 -21.72
C GLY A 148 15.19 -6.73 -21.57
N ARG A 149 13.98 -7.28 -21.76
CA ARG A 149 12.71 -6.54 -21.72
C ARG A 149 11.97 -6.77 -20.41
N PHE A 150 11.02 -5.90 -20.12
CA PHE A 150 10.05 -6.14 -19.04
C PHE A 150 8.94 -7.06 -19.54
N ASP A 151 8.60 -8.07 -18.74
CA ASP A 151 7.46 -8.94 -19.04
C ASP A 151 6.17 -8.19 -18.71
N ALA A 152 5.21 -8.18 -19.66
CA ALA A 152 3.91 -7.51 -19.47
C ALA A 152 3.10 -8.06 -18.30
N LYS A 153 3.36 -9.30 -17.87
CA LYS A 153 2.71 -9.93 -16.72
C LYS A 153 2.86 -9.19 -15.39
N TRP A 154 3.91 -8.38 -15.24
CA TRP A 154 4.11 -7.58 -14.02
C TRP A 154 3.03 -6.52 -13.83
N ALA A 155 2.45 -5.99 -14.92
CA ALA A 155 1.36 -5.02 -14.85
C ALA A 155 0.03 -5.60 -14.33
N TYR A 156 -0.05 -6.92 -14.16
CA TYR A 156 -1.17 -7.57 -13.47
C TYR A 156 -1.21 -7.19 -11.98
N PHE A 157 -0.05 -6.98 -11.37
CA PHE A 157 0.07 -6.62 -9.96
C PHE A 157 0.05 -5.11 -9.79
N PRO A 158 -0.75 -4.58 -8.83
CA PRO A 158 -0.72 -3.16 -8.49
C PRO A 158 0.69 -2.72 -8.06
N LEU A 159 1.01 -1.46 -8.29
CA LEU A 159 2.32 -0.89 -8.00
C LEU A 159 2.27 0.05 -6.78
N TRP A 160 3.16 -0.18 -5.83
CA TRP A 160 3.55 0.79 -4.81
C TRP A 160 4.97 1.27 -5.13
N ILE A 161 5.11 2.51 -5.59
CA ILE A 161 6.38 3.05 -6.10
C ILE A 161 7.07 3.94 -5.08
N ALA A 162 8.34 3.67 -4.76
CA ALA A 162 9.18 4.55 -3.96
C ALA A 162 9.93 5.52 -4.89
N HIS A 163 9.60 6.80 -4.81
CA HIS A 163 10.28 7.82 -5.59
C HIS A 163 10.29 9.17 -4.86
N TYR A 164 11.46 9.61 -4.44
CA TYR A 164 11.64 10.79 -3.61
C TYR A 164 12.09 11.99 -4.46
N PHE A 165 11.45 13.12 -4.27
CA PHE A 165 11.80 14.38 -4.92
C PHE A 165 12.33 15.39 -3.90
N LYS A 166 13.34 16.17 -4.28
CA LYS A 166 13.86 17.27 -3.43
C LYS A 166 12.80 18.35 -3.20
N THR A 167 11.93 18.56 -4.19
CA THR A 167 10.84 19.54 -4.13
C THR A 167 9.57 18.91 -4.67
N MET A 168 8.49 19.00 -3.88
CA MET A 168 7.17 18.49 -4.24
C MET A 168 6.27 19.66 -4.64
N LEU A 169 5.70 19.59 -5.85
CA LEU A 169 4.64 20.47 -6.33
C LEU A 169 3.30 19.72 -6.29
N PRO A 170 2.16 20.39 -6.30
CA PRO A 170 0.84 19.74 -6.38
C PRO A 170 0.68 18.82 -7.60
N THR A 171 1.42 19.12 -8.67
CA THR A 171 1.44 18.36 -9.92
C THR A 171 2.51 17.26 -9.97
N THR A 172 3.40 17.17 -8.98
CA THR A 172 4.44 16.13 -8.95
C THR A 172 3.81 14.75 -8.94
N ARG A 173 4.35 13.85 -9.77
CA ARG A 173 3.96 12.45 -9.89
C ARG A 173 5.21 11.58 -9.86
N PRO A 174 5.13 10.33 -9.37
CA PRO A 174 6.25 9.41 -9.43
C PRO A 174 6.59 9.06 -10.88
N ILE A 175 7.84 8.69 -11.12
CA ILE A 175 8.22 8.01 -12.36
C ILE A 175 7.75 6.55 -12.23
N VAL A 176 6.89 6.15 -13.15
CA VAL A 176 6.35 4.77 -13.20
C VAL A 176 7.14 3.99 -14.24
N PRO A 177 7.80 2.89 -13.85
CA PRO A 177 8.59 2.10 -14.79
C PRO A 177 7.70 1.18 -15.64
N GLU A 178 8.21 0.71 -16.78
CA GLU A 178 7.57 -0.38 -17.51
C GLU A 178 7.50 -1.67 -16.67
N PRO A 179 6.48 -2.52 -16.85
CA PRO A 179 5.43 -2.46 -17.87
C PRO A 179 4.18 -1.70 -17.45
N TRP A 180 4.14 -1.06 -16.29
CA TRP A 180 3.07 -0.14 -15.92
C TRP A 180 3.14 1.08 -16.86
N LYS A 181 2.10 1.29 -17.67
CA LYS A 181 2.20 2.04 -18.94
C LYS A 181 2.10 3.57 -18.83
N SER A 182 1.65 4.10 -17.70
CA SER A 182 1.41 5.54 -17.57
C SER A 182 1.83 6.05 -16.21
N ASN A 183 2.09 7.36 -16.12
CA ASN A 183 2.36 8.04 -14.84
C ASN A 183 1.19 7.96 -13.85
N THR A 184 0.09 7.30 -14.21
CA THR A 184 -1.08 7.05 -13.36
C THR A 184 -1.22 5.59 -12.95
N ASP A 185 -0.41 4.67 -13.49
CA ASP A 185 -0.48 3.23 -13.22
C ASP A 185 0.27 2.84 -11.92
N TRP A 186 -0.02 3.56 -10.86
CA TRP A 186 0.44 3.26 -9.51
C TRP A 186 -0.73 3.31 -8.55
N THR A 187 -0.69 2.50 -7.51
CA THR A 187 -1.73 2.47 -6.47
C THR A 187 -1.29 3.27 -5.26
N PHE A 188 -0.04 3.08 -4.84
CA PHE A 188 0.58 3.82 -3.75
C PHE A 188 1.91 4.43 -4.18
N TRP A 189 2.27 5.53 -3.55
CA TRP A 189 3.54 6.20 -3.78
C TRP A 189 4.18 6.58 -2.45
N GLN A 190 5.31 5.92 -2.12
CA GLN A 190 6.17 6.36 -1.03
C GLN A 190 6.99 7.54 -1.54
N TYR A 191 6.64 8.73 -1.07
CA TYR A 191 7.21 9.97 -1.58
C TYR A 191 8.31 10.55 -0.69
N SER A 192 8.48 10.04 0.53
CA SER A 192 9.50 10.48 1.48
C SER A 192 9.81 9.38 2.48
N ALA A 193 11.09 9.24 2.83
CA ALA A 193 11.58 8.43 3.95
C ALA A 193 11.97 9.29 5.17
N THR A 194 11.61 10.58 5.17
CA THR A 194 12.03 11.56 6.19
C THR A 194 10.87 12.38 6.73
N GLY A 195 9.66 11.81 6.75
CA GLY A 195 8.52 12.41 7.44
C GLY A 195 8.80 12.59 8.93
N ASP A 196 8.09 13.49 9.59
CA ASP A 196 8.23 13.73 11.04
C ASP A 196 7.70 12.53 11.85
N GLY A 197 8.60 11.63 12.25
CA GLY A 197 8.25 10.42 13.00
C GLY A 197 7.53 10.73 14.30
N LYS A 198 7.98 11.77 15.04
CA LYS A 198 7.35 12.15 16.31
C LYS A 198 5.91 12.64 16.14
N LYS A 199 5.63 13.35 15.05
CA LYS A 199 4.28 13.79 14.70
C LYS A 199 3.35 12.60 14.43
N PHE A 200 3.87 11.56 13.75
CA PHE A 200 3.10 10.36 13.41
C PHE A 200 3.22 9.23 14.46
N GLY A 201 3.68 9.54 15.67
CA GLY A 201 3.68 8.58 16.77
C GLY A 201 4.85 7.60 16.82
N ALA A 202 5.87 7.75 15.97
CA ALA A 202 7.08 6.97 16.01
C ALA A 202 8.07 7.49 17.06
N GLU A 203 8.92 6.60 17.61
CA GLU A 203 10.07 7.02 18.41
C GLU A 203 11.21 7.55 17.55
N SER A 204 11.39 6.99 16.35
CA SER A 204 12.36 7.49 15.38
C SER A 204 12.06 8.93 14.96
N LYS A 205 13.11 9.64 14.52
CA LYS A 205 12.94 10.99 13.97
C LYS A 205 12.21 11.00 12.64
N GLY A 206 12.43 9.97 11.83
CA GLY A 206 11.85 9.83 10.49
C GLY A 206 10.81 8.71 10.42
N ILE A 207 9.87 8.88 9.51
CA ILE A 207 8.90 7.86 9.12
C ILE A 207 8.64 7.96 7.63
N ASP A 208 8.33 6.82 7.00
CA ASP A 208 8.03 6.74 5.59
C ASP A 208 6.61 7.23 5.31
N MET A 209 6.50 8.13 4.31
CA MET A 209 5.27 8.83 3.97
C MET A 209 4.76 8.40 2.61
N ASN A 210 3.48 8.13 2.55
CA ASN A 210 2.83 7.57 1.38
C ASN A 210 1.63 8.37 0.93
N PHE A 211 1.34 8.30 -0.38
CA PHE A 211 0.07 8.71 -0.96
C PHE A 211 -0.62 7.51 -1.62
N PHE A 212 -1.93 7.42 -1.45
CA PHE A 212 -2.79 6.66 -2.34
C PHE A 212 -3.08 7.47 -3.62
N ASN A 213 -3.22 6.81 -4.77
CA ASN A 213 -3.49 7.45 -6.06
C ASN A 213 -4.97 7.82 -6.22
N GLY A 214 -5.45 8.67 -5.34
CA GLY A 214 -6.83 9.13 -5.33
C GLY A 214 -7.08 10.08 -4.18
N ASP A 215 -8.23 10.72 -4.20
CA ASP A 215 -8.74 11.50 -3.07
C ASP A 215 -9.45 10.60 -2.04
N MET A 216 -10.10 11.20 -1.05
CA MET A 216 -10.78 10.46 0.02
C MET A 216 -11.99 9.66 -0.48
N LEU A 217 -12.66 10.08 -1.54
CA LEU A 217 -13.76 9.32 -2.12
C LEU A 217 -13.23 8.10 -2.87
N ASP A 218 -12.19 8.28 -3.68
CA ASP A 218 -11.51 7.18 -4.35
C ASP A 218 -10.93 6.17 -3.35
N TRP A 219 -10.45 6.64 -2.20
CA TRP A 219 -9.95 5.82 -1.10
C TRP A 219 -11.06 4.97 -0.48
N THR A 220 -12.19 5.58 -0.19
CA THR A 220 -13.37 4.88 0.38
C THR A 220 -13.84 3.79 -0.58
N ASP A 221 -13.98 4.11 -1.87
CA ASP A 221 -14.35 3.15 -2.90
C ASP A 221 -13.33 2.02 -3.05
N TYR A 222 -12.04 2.34 -2.93
CA TYR A 222 -10.98 1.33 -2.97
C TYR A 222 -11.09 0.34 -1.81
N LEU A 223 -11.24 0.83 -0.58
CA LEU A 223 -11.44 -0.01 0.60
C LEU A 223 -12.69 -0.88 0.49
N GLN A 224 -13.80 -0.33 0.02
CA GLN A 224 -15.06 -1.07 -0.13
C GLN A 224 -14.92 -2.20 -1.16
N ARG A 225 -14.19 -1.98 -2.26
CA ARG A 225 -13.92 -3.04 -3.24
C ARG A 225 -13.05 -4.16 -2.70
N LEU A 226 -12.10 -3.83 -1.81
CA LEU A 226 -11.23 -4.82 -1.18
C LEU A 226 -11.96 -5.64 -0.10
N ASN A 227 -12.93 -5.02 0.58
CA ASN A 227 -13.62 -5.58 1.73
C ASN A 227 -15.15 -5.37 1.58
N PRO A 228 -15.79 -6.05 0.62
CA PRO A 228 -17.19 -5.78 0.25
C PRO A 228 -18.19 -6.06 1.37
N ASN A 229 -17.80 -6.85 2.38
CA ASN A 229 -18.64 -7.20 3.54
C ASN A 229 -18.34 -6.36 4.78
N SER A 230 -17.44 -5.37 4.70
CA SER A 230 -17.14 -4.44 5.78
C SER A 230 -18.08 -3.24 5.73
N ASP A 231 -18.37 -2.67 6.91
CA ASP A 231 -19.01 -1.35 6.94
C ASP A 231 -18.12 -0.31 6.26
N PRO A 232 -18.68 0.63 5.49
CA PRO A 232 -17.90 1.69 4.89
C PRO A 232 -17.17 2.49 6.00
N PRO A 233 -15.91 2.91 5.76
CA PRO A 233 -15.20 3.73 6.74
C PRO A 233 -15.98 5.01 7.02
N PRO A 234 -15.98 5.51 8.27
CA PRO A 234 -16.69 6.74 8.63
C PRO A 234 -16.20 7.91 7.75
N ALA A 235 -17.15 8.74 7.32
CA ALA A 235 -16.86 9.91 6.50
C ALA A 235 -15.80 10.81 7.18
N PRO A 236 -14.85 11.38 6.42
CA PRO A 236 -13.83 12.26 6.99
C PRO A 236 -14.47 13.49 7.65
N GLY A 237 -14.19 13.72 8.94
CA GLY A 237 -14.67 14.87 9.70
C GLY A 237 -15.81 14.63 10.68
N GLY A 238 -16.26 13.40 10.85
CA GLY A 238 -17.30 13.05 11.83
C GLY A 238 -16.77 12.91 13.25
N GLY A 239 -16.71 13.99 14.02
CA GLY A 239 -16.95 13.93 15.47
C GLY A 239 -18.31 13.24 15.67
N SER A 240 -18.50 12.58 16.82
CA SER A 240 -19.64 11.74 17.22
C SER A 240 -21.02 12.39 17.02
N GLU A 241 -21.41 12.65 15.78
CA GLU A 241 -22.76 13.02 15.42
C GLU A 241 -23.46 11.80 14.81
N LYS A 242 -24.64 11.50 15.36
CA LYS A 242 -25.61 10.55 14.89
C LYS A 242 -25.71 10.61 13.36
N PRO A 243 -25.82 9.45 12.63
CA PRO A 243 -25.93 9.47 11.20
C PRO A 243 -27.02 10.44 10.75
N PRO A 244 -26.80 11.25 9.71
CA PRO A 244 -27.76 12.24 9.28
C PRO A 244 -29.09 11.54 8.96
N ASN A 245 -30.14 12.11 9.45
CA ASN A 245 -31.50 11.66 9.18
C ASN A 245 -31.69 11.62 7.65
N THR A 246 -32.40 10.64 7.12
CA THR A 246 -32.65 10.37 5.69
C THR A 246 -33.25 11.54 4.88
N GLY A 247 -33.13 12.77 5.36
CA GLY A 247 -33.60 14.01 4.77
C GLY A 247 -32.55 14.88 4.08
N ASP A 248 -31.26 14.55 4.10
CA ASP A 248 -30.22 15.35 3.43
C ASP A 248 -30.07 14.98 1.94
N ILE A 249 -31.11 15.35 1.21
CA ILE A 249 -31.27 15.19 -0.24
C ILE A 249 -30.05 15.72 -1.03
N PRO A 250 -29.39 16.86 -0.71
CA PRO A 250 -28.27 17.35 -1.48
C PRO A 250 -27.02 16.44 -1.45
N TYR A 251 -26.74 15.79 -0.33
CA TYR A 251 -25.59 14.87 -0.23
C TYR A 251 -25.83 13.58 -1.01
N LEU A 252 -27.02 13.00 -0.88
CA LEU A 252 -27.43 11.82 -1.65
C LEU A 252 -27.47 12.12 -3.13
N GLN A 253 -27.94 13.30 -3.53
CA GLN A 253 -27.98 13.73 -4.93
C GLN A 253 -26.57 13.87 -5.51
N ALA A 254 -25.62 14.46 -4.79
CA ALA A 254 -24.22 14.55 -5.22
C ALA A 254 -23.57 13.17 -5.41
N GLN A 255 -23.89 12.18 -4.55
CA GLN A 255 -23.43 10.80 -4.71
C GLN A 255 -24.06 10.11 -5.94
N ILE A 256 -25.34 10.33 -6.18
CA ILE A 256 -26.06 9.79 -7.35
C ILE A 256 -25.46 10.40 -8.65
N ASP A 257 -25.22 11.70 -8.68
CA ASP A 257 -24.65 12.38 -9.84
C ASP A 257 -23.23 11.92 -10.14
N LEU A 258 -22.42 11.65 -9.12
CA LEU A 258 -21.08 11.11 -9.25
C LEU A 258 -21.11 9.67 -9.81
N VAL A 259 -22.00 8.82 -9.29
CA VAL A 259 -22.20 7.44 -9.79
C VAL A 259 -22.67 7.47 -11.25
N ALA A 260 -23.63 8.34 -11.59
CA ALA A 260 -24.13 8.50 -12.95
C ALA A 260 -23.05 8.94 -13.93
N SER A 261 -22.17 9.86 -13.52
CA SER A 261 -21.01 10.30 -14.32
C SER A 261 -20.00 9.16 -14.57
N ARG A 262 -19.73 8.34 -13.56
CA ARG A 262 -18.83 7.17 -13.68
C ARG A 262 -19.43 6.06 -14.56
N VAL A 263 -20.72 5.80 -14.45
CA VAL A 263 -21.44 4.85 -15.31
C VAL A 263 -21.38 5.30 -16.76
N LYS A 264 -21.61 6.59 -17.03
CA LYS A 264 -21.49 7.16 -18.38
C LYS A 264 -20.08 7.03 -18.94
N GLY A 265 -19.06 7.29 -18.14
CA GLY A 265 -17.65 7.10 -18.53
C GLY A 265 -17.33 5.65 -18.90
N LEU A 266 -17.90 4.68 -18.17
CA LEU A 266 -17.77 3.24 -18.48
C LEU A 266 -18.51 2.87 -19.78
N GLU A 267 -19.71 3.39 -20.00
CA GLU A 267 -20.48 3.16 -21.23
C GLU A 267 -19.76 3.72 -22.47
N ASP A 268 -19.16 4.91 -22.36
CA ASP A 268 -18.41 5.53 -23.44
C ASP A 268 -17.11 4.78 -23.73
N TRP A 269 -16.44 4.26 -22.69
CA TRP A 269 -15.27 3.38 -22.83
C TRP A 269 -15.63 2.05 -23.52
N ILE A 270 -16.76 1.41 -23.13
CA ILE A 270 -17.24 0.17 -23.75
C ILE A 270 -17.61 0.38 -25.22
N LYS A 271 -18.21 1.54 -25.58
CA LYS A 271 -18.53 1.88 -26.97
C LYS A 271 -17.28 2.07 -27.82
N GLY A 272 -16.25 2.74 -27.28
CA GLY A 272 -14.96 2.93 -27.95
C GLY A 272 -14.15 1.62 -28.13
N TYR A 273 -14.46 0.57 -27.37
CA TYR A 273 -13.81 -0.74 -27.50
C TYR A 273 -14.46 -1.64 -28.57
N LYS A 274 -15.66 -1.29 -29.03
CA LYS A 274 -16.44 -2.06 -30.03
C LYS A 274 -16.38 -1.46 -31.45
N SER A 275 -15.70 -0.35 -31.61
CA SER A 275 -15.39 0.30 -32.89
C SER A 275 -13.92 0.07 -33.27
#